data_ef4d11e16aa572d04dccd042d156d39e
#
_entry.id   ef4d11e16aa572d04dccd042d156d39e
#
_cell.length_a   1.000
_cell.length_b   1.000
_cell.length_c   1.000
_cell.angle_alpha   90.00
_cell.angle_beta   90.00
_cell.angle_gamma   90.00
#
_symmetry.space_group_name_H-M   'P 1'
#
loop_
_entity.id
_entity.type
_entity.pdbx_description
1 polymer ?
#
loop_
_entity_poly.entity_id
_entity_poly.type
_entity_poly.pdbx_seq_one_letter_code
_entity_poly.pdbx_strand_id
1 'polypeptide(L)'
;MDAKALDYDNDSSETTYYFDQATTDLGYYINDPIVFSAANGLATWAFKQGWSSPNPKTIKEFEHFSGRGNDTFAQIMWNHEVIKLVVGDAFAEIVRKDKIIINLIPISPERVRIKSESGRIKKYEVWNGKDWKTIAIRNMYHTSNKRVGDQIHGTSQITAIRDSIDARQEPEADERTIKHRDKALGIVYYKTNNAGKISYANEQIQNAVKNGEMVGLPEDTAKIEPYPSRSSEDRQNWIQSRENHTYASLGVPRNMITADGTSEVGGINGHLVFEVTGGAEASDEEASIWNQLARRIKFNRPPSLAPNSQDNAEKNTGQTQIQPQEATPSVNR
;
A
#
# COMPACT_ATOMS: atom_id res chain seq x y z
N MET A 1 15.04 -11.45 -13.37
CA MET A 1 14.12 -10.46 -13.99
C MET A 1 14.19 -10.64 -15.50
N ASP A 2 13.33 -11.46 -16.03
CA ASP A 2 13.22 -11.58 -17.47
C ASP A 2 12.29 -10.48 -17.96
N ALA A 3 12.89 -9.38 -18.45
CA ALA A 3 12.16 -8.48 -19.32
C ALA A 3 11.71 -9.31 -20.51
N LYS A 4 10.41 -9.64 -20.58
CA LYS A 4 9.86 -10.31 -21.75
C LYS A 4 10.23 -9.49 -22.96
N ALA A 5 11.03 -10.09 -23.84
CA ALA A 5 11.36 -9.51 -25.12
C ALA A 5 10.06 -9.08 -25.80
N LEU A 6 10.03 -7.85 -26.24
CA LEU A 6 8.96 -7.33 -27.08
C LEU A 6 8.83 -8.27 -28.29
N ASP A 7 7.67 -8.86 -28.45
CA ASP A 7 7.30 -9.54 -29.70
C ASP A 7 7.23 -8.44 -30.78
N TYR A 8 8.34 -8.23 -31.46
CA TYR A 8 8.37 -7.46 -32.68
C TYR A 8 7.73 -8.33 -33.77
N ASP A 9 6.47 -8.06 -34.03
CA ASP A 9 5.81 -8.54 -35.24
C ASP A 9 6.45 -7.79 -36.42
N ASN A 10 7.31 -8.50 -37.16
CA ASN A 10 8.23 -7.93 -38.16
C ASN A 10 7.54 -7.30 -39.39
N ASP A 11 6.20 -7.28 -39.44
CA ASP A 11 5.48 -6.81 -40.63
C ASP A 11 4.52 -5.62 -40.40
N SER A 12 4.37 -5.14 -39.14
CA SER A 12 3.66 -3.89 -38.85
C SER A 12 4.47 -3.02 -37.93
N SER A 13 4.63 -1.74 -38.27
CA SER A 13 5.23 -0.72 -37.39
C SER A 13 4.43 -0.53 -36.07
N GLU A 14 3.38 -1.30 -35.84
CA GLU A 14 2.45 -1.21 -34.70
C GLU A 14 2.74 -2.32 -33.68
N THR A 15 3.14 -1.92 -32.46
CA THR A 15 3.36 -2.83 -31.34
C THR A 15 2.18 -2.80 -30.38
N THR A 16 1.79 -3.99 -29.84
CA THR A 16 0.70 -4.12 -28.88
C THR A 16 1.26 -4.42 -27.49
N TYR A 17 0.83 -3.66 -26.50
CA TYR A 17 1.23 -3.83 -25.09
C TYR A 17 0.04 -4.27 -24.26
N TYR A 18 0.23 -5.28 -23.43
CA TYR A 18 -0.77 -5.89 -22.55
C TYR A 18 -0.40 -5.69 -21.08
N PHE A 19 -1.39 -5.81 -20.20
CA PHE A 19 -1.22 -5.73 -18.74
C PHE A 19 -1.28 -7.12 -18.12
N ASP A 20 -0.34 -7.99 -18.46
CA ASP A 20 -0.34 -9.40 -18.02
C ASP A 20 -0.30 -9.57 -16.50
N GLN A 21 0.30 -8.62 -15.79
CA GLN A 21 0.44 -8.67 -14.33
C GLN A 21 -0.70 -7.98 -13.56
N ALA A 22 -1.61 -7.27 -14.24
CA ALA A 22 -2.63 -6.46 -13.58
C ALA A 22 -3.52 -7.26 -12.61
N THR A 23 -3.98 -8.45 -13.03
CA THR A 23 -4.80 -9.32 -12.17
C THR A 23 -4.02 -9.80 -10.95
N THR A 24 -2.75 -10.15 -11.12
CA THR A 24 -1.88 -10.58 -10.02
C THR A 24 -1.63 -9.44 -9.03
N ASP A 25 -1.31 -8.25 -9.51
CA ASP A 25 -1.04 -7.08 -8.67
C ASP A 25 -2.31 -6.64 -7.91
N LEU A 26 -3.47 -6.67 -8.55
CA LEU A 26 -4.76 -6.46 -7.89
C LEU A 26 -5.04 -7.54 -6.82
N GLY A 27 -4.62 -8.78 -7.06
CA GLY A 27 -4.68 -9.86 -6.08
C GLY A 27 -3.87 -9.54 -4.83
N TYR A 28 -2.64 -9.05 -4.95
CA TYR A 28 -1.83 -8.58 -3.83
C TYR A 28 -2.50 -7.43 -3.09
N TYR A 29 -3.02 -6.44 -3.80
CA TYR A 29 -3.73 -5.32 -3.18
C TYR A 29 -4.94 -5.76 -2.35
N ILE A 30 -5.73 -6.71 -2.84
CA ILE A 30 -6.94 -7.17 -2.13
C ILE A 30 -6.59 -8.04 -0.92
N ASN A 31 -5.55 -8.87 -1.02
CA ASN A 31 -5.24 -9.90 -0.03
C ASN A 31 -4.21 -9.47 1.02
N ASP A 32 -3.40 -8.46 0.74
CA ASP A 32 -2.38 -7.97 1.67
C ASP A 32 -2.85 -6.71 2.43
N PRO A 33 -3.04 -6.80 3.76
CA PRO A 33 -3.55 -5.69 4.56
C PRO A 33 -2.68 -4.43 4.51
N ILE A 34 -1.36 -4.58 4.39
CA ILE A 34 -0.42 -3.45 4.37
C ILE A 34 -0.54 -2.72 3.04
N VAL A 35 -0.51 -3.46 1.94
CA VAL A 35 -0.68 -2.90 0.59
C VAL A 35 -2.02 -2.20 0.47
N PHE A 36 -3.10 -2.86 0.93
CA PHE A 36 -4.44 -2.29 0.94
C PHE A 36 -4.49 -0.97 1.71
N SER A 37 -3.99 -0.96 2.94
CA SER A 37 -4.02 0.23 3.79
C SER A 37 -3.15 1.36 3.26
N ALA A 38 -1.96 1.05 2.75
CA ALA A 38 -1.02 2.04 2.24
C ALA A 38 -1.53 2.72 0.97
N ALA A 39 -1.97 1.94 -0.03
CA ALA A 39 -2.50 2.48 -1.29
C ALA A 39 -3.76 3.32 -1.05
N ASN A 40 -4.70 2.82 -0.23
CA ASN A 40 -5.91 3.55 0.13
C ASN A 40 -5.62 4.80 0.96
N GLY A 41 -4.67 4.73 1.88
CA GLY A 41 -4.26 5.87 2.71
C GLY A 41 -3.71 7.00 1.85
N LEU A 42 -2.79 6.71 0.93
CA LEU A 42 -2.19 7.69 0.04
C LEU A 42 -3.23 8.33 -0.90
N ALA A 43 -4.06 7.51 -1.56
CA ALA A 43 -5.11 7.99 -2.44
C ALA A 43 -6.17 8.83 -1.68
N THR A 44 -6.49 8.45 -0.44
CA THR A 44 -7.43 9.20 0.42
C THR A 44 -6.84 10.55 0.80
N TRP A 45 -5.58 10.60 1.17
CA TRP A 45 -4.90 11.84 1.52
C TRP A 45 -4.87 12.80 0.32
N ALA A 46 -4.55 12.30 -0.87
CA ALA A 46 -4.41 13.09 -2.08
C ALA A 46 -5.74 13.62 -2.65
N PHE A 47 -6.84 12.85 -2.57
CA PHE A 47 -8.04 13.14 -3.36
C PHE A 47 -9.34 13.28 -2.57
N LYS A 48 -9.40 12.89 -1.29
CA LYS A 48 -10.67 12.90 -0.52
C LYS A 48 -10.95 14.21 0.23
N GLN A 49 -10.02 15.16 0.23
CA GLN A 49 -10.22 16.49 0.84
C GLN A 49 -11.00 17.45 -0.07
N GLY A 50 -11.52 16.95 -1.18
CA GLY A 50 -12.21 17.75 -2.17
C GLY A 50 -11.28 18.42 -3.18
N TRP A 51 -11.84 19.23 -4.03
CA TRP A 51 -11.10 19.90 -5.10
C TRP A 51 -11.74 21.27 -5.41
N SER A 52 -11.02 22.10 -6.14
CA SER A 52 -11.46 23.43 -6.57
C SER A 52 -11.03 23.70 -7.99
N SER A 53 -11.65 24.67 -8.63
CA SER A 53 -11.26 25.16 -9.96
C SER A 53 -11.46 26.66 -10.05
N PRO A 54 -10.55 27.38 -10.73
CA PRO A 54 -10.76 28.80 -11.00
C PRO A 54 -11.88 29.05 -12.03
N ASN A 55 -12.34 28.01 -12.73
CA ASN A 55 -13.38 28.11 -13.73
C ASN A 55 -14.71 27.48 -13.24
N PRO A 56 -15.75 28.26 -12.99
CA PRO A 56 -17.05 27.74 -12.53
C PRO A 56 -17.71 26.73 -13.50
N LYS A 57 -17.40 26.83 -14.80
CA LYS A 57 -17.90 25.85 -15.79
C LYS A 57 -17.27 24.47 -15.56
N THR A 58 -15.99 24.41 -15.22
CA THR A 58 -15.31 23.16 -14.86
C THR A 58 -15.91 22.54 -13.61
N ILE A 59 -16.26 23.36 -12.59
CA ILE A 59 -16.91 22.86 -11.37
C ILE A 59 -18.22 22.18 -11.73
N LYS A 60 -19.10 22.87 -12.44
CA LYS A 60 -20.40 22.31 -12.87
C LYS A 60 -20.25 21.06 -13.74
N GLU A 61 -19.24 21.03 -14.62
CA GLU A 61 -18.96 19.89 -15.48
C GLU A 61 -18.57 18.66 -14.66
N PHE A 62 -17.66 18.80 -13.69
CA PHE A 62 -17.13 17.68 -12.91
C PHE A 62 -18.05 17.24 -11.77
N GLU A 63 -18.89 18.12 -11.25
CA GLU A 63 -19.93 17.77 -10.26
C GLU A 63 -20.98 16.80 -10.82
N HIS A 64 -21.14 16.75 -12.15
CA HIS A 64 -22.08 15.85 -12.81
C HIS A 64 -21.48 14.49 -13.17
N PHE A 65 -20.19 14.28 -12.91
CA PHE A 65 -19.59 12.97 -13.17
C PHE A 65 -20.20 11.92 -12.24
N SER A 66 -20.43 10.74 -12.79
CA SER A 66 -21.07 9.62 -12.10
C SER A 66 -20.28 8.31 -12.21
N GLY A 67 -19.12 8.34 -12.85
CA GLY A 67 -18.30 7.15 -13.05
C GLY A 67 -19.07 6.03 -13.72
N ARG A 68 -19.11 4.86 -13.09
CA ARG A 68 -19.91 3.72 -13.51
C ARG A 68 -21.31 3.67 -12.86
N GLY A 69 -21.57 4.53 -11.90
CA GLY A 69 -22.84 4.53 -11.16
C GLY A 69 -23.10 5.92 -10.57
N ASN A 70 -22.85 6.09 -9.29
CA ASN A 70 -23.04 7.32 -8.55
C ASN A 70 -21.73 7.84 -7.93
N ASP A 71 -20.59 7.62 -8.61
CA ASP A 71 -19.29 8.03 -8.13
C ASP A 71 -19.11 9.53 -8.31
N THR A 72 -18.64 10.22 -7.29
CA THR A 72 -18.21 11.60 -7.42
C THR A 72 -16.87 11.70 -8.15
N PHE A 73 -16.53 12.87 -8.72
CA PHE A 73 -15.23 13.08 -9.33
C PHE A 73 -14.06 12.74 -8.40
N ALA A 74 -14.16 13.10 -7.12
CA ALA A 74 -13.15 12.75 -6.13
C ALA A 74 -13.02 11.21 -5.91
N GLN A 75 -14.13 10.47 -5.98
CA GLN A 75 -14.11 9.01 -5.91
C GLN A 75 -13.50 8.37 -7.15
N ILE A 76 -13.78 8.93 -8.33
CA ILE A 76 -13.18 8.48 -9.59
C ILE A 76 -11.66 8.68 -9.54
N MET A 77 -11.18 9.84 -9.07
CA MET A 77 -9.74 10.12 -8.96
C MET A 77 -9.07 9.25 -7.90
N TRP A 78 -9.72 9.04 -6.76
CA TRP A 78 -9.23 8.13 -5.74
C TRP A 78 -9.07 6.70 -6.27
N ASN A 79 -10.06 6.17 -6.99
CA ASN A 79 -9.98 4.86 -7.63
C ASN A 79 -8.87 4.81 -8.69
N HIS A 80 -8.76 5.87 -9.48
CA HIS A 80 -7.74 6.00 -10.51
C HIS A 80 -6.33 5.95 -9.92
N GLU A 81 -6.10 6.64 -8.80
CA GLU A 81 -4.83 6.64 -8.09
C GLU A 81 -4.49 5.27 -7.51
N VAL A 82 -5.43 4.61 -6.84
CA VAL A 82 -5.22 3.26 -6.31
C VAL A 82 -4.78 2.30 -7.42
N ILE A 83 -5.47 2.31 -8.56
CA ILE A 83 -5.12 1.46 -9.70
C ILE A 83 -3.75 1.84 -10.29
N LYS A 84 -3.45 3.13 -10.42
CA LYS A 84 -2.14 3.62 -10.89
C LYS A 84 -0.99 3.12 -10.01
N LEU A 85 -1.13 3.21 -8.69
CA LEU A 85 -0.13 2.74 -7.74
C LEU A 85 0.06 1.22 -7.80
N VAL A 86 -1.06 0.48 -7.85
CA VAL A 86 -1.06 -0.99 -7.76
C VAL A 86 -0.62 -1.64 -9.06
N VAL A 87 -1.12 -1.17 -10.21
CA VAL A 87 -0.88 -1.82 -11.52
C VAL A 87 0.18 -1.10 -12.34
N GLY A 88 0.45 0.17 -12.03
CA GLY A 88 1.39 1.01 -12.78
C GLY A 88 0.70 1.95 -13.76
N ASP A 89 -0.47 1.62 -14.27
CA ASP A 89 -1.26 2.45 -15.17
C ASP A 89 -2.74 2.44 -14.79
N ALA A 90 -3.39 3.57 -14.94
CA ALA A 90 -4.83 3.70 -14.74
C ALA A 90 -5.50 4.32 -15.95
N PHE A 91 -6.72 3.87 -16.24
CA PHE A 91 -7.49 4.25 -17.41
C PHE A 91 -8.90 4.66 -17.09
N ALA A 92 -9.40 5.69 -17.78
CA ALA A 92 -10.82 6.03 -17.80
C ALA A 92 -11.24 6.52 -19.19
N GLU A 93 -12.39 6.06 -19.69
CA GLU A 93 -12.97 6.57 -20.93
C GLU A 93 -13.55 7.97 -20.67
N ILE A 94 -13.14 8.93 -21.49
CA ILE A 94 -13.65 10.29 -21.46
C ILE A 94 -14.91 10.34 -22.32
N VAL A 95 -16.06 10.47 -21.68
CA VAL A 95 -17.34 10.60 -22.36
C VAL A 95 -17.62 12.06 -22.62
N ARG A 96 -17.83 12.41 -23.89
CA ARG A 96 -18.13 13.77 -24.34
C ARG A 96 -19.44 13.85 -25.05
N LYS A 97 -20.15 14.96 -24.81
CA LYS A 97 -21.27 15.40 -25.64
C LYS A 97 -20.88 16.76 -26.23
N ASP A 98 -20.72 16.79 -27.56
CA ASP A 98 -20.11 17.91 -28.27
C ASP A 98 -18.68 18.19 -27.78
N LYS A 99 -18.43 19.32 -27.14
CA LYS A 99 -17.13 19.69 -26.58
C LYS A 99 -17.08 19.64 -25.04
N ILE A 100 -18.19 19.23 -24.40
CA ILE A 100 -18.33 19.15 -22.95
C ILE A 100 -18.01 17.73 -22.50
N ILE A 101 -17.20 17.60 -21.47
CA ILE A 101 -16.93 16.32 -20.81
C ILE A 101 -18.09 16.05 -19.86
N ILE A 102 -18.81 14.96 -20.07
CA ILE A 102 -19.99 14.63 -19.27
C ILE A 102 -19.73 13.54 -18.25
N ASN A 103 -18.68 12.73 -18.46
CA ASN A 103 -18.29 11.69 -17.50
C ASN A 103 -16.87 11.19 -17.74
N LEU A 104 -16.27 10.57 -16.70
CA LEU A 104 -15.08 9.74 -16.75
C LEU A 104 -15.47 8.35 -16.26
N ILE A 105 -15.33 7.34 -17.10
CA ILE A 105 -15.68 5.96 -16.79
C ILE A 105 -14.42 5.15 -16.55
N PRO A 106 -14.09 4.77 -15.29
CA PRO A 106 -12.91 3.96 -15.00
C PRO A 106 -12.96 2.60 -15.73
N ILE A 107 -11.80 2.20 -16.24
CA ILE A 107 -11.61 0.94 -16.95
C ILE A 107 -10.49 0.17 -16.27
N SER A 108 -10.72 -1.10 -15.96
CA SER A 108 -9.69 -1.97 -15.41
C SER A 108 -8.56 -2.20 -16.42
N PRO A 109 -7.27 -2.05 -16.03
CA PRO A 109 -6.12 -2.19 -16.93
C PRO A 109 -6.06 -3.53 -17.66
N GLU A 110 -6.49 -4.62 -17.05
CA GLU A 110 -6.56 -5.96 -17.65
C GLU A 110 -7.45 -6.01 -18.92
N ARG A 111 -8.35 -5.04 -19.06
CA ARG A 111 -9.25 -4.91 -20.21
C ARG A 111 -8.74 -3.94 -21.26
N VAL A 112 -7.57 -3.37 -21.06
CA VAL A 112 -6.99 -2.38 -21.96
C VAL A 112 -5.75 -2.96 -22.62
N ARG A 113 -5.57 -2.69 -23.91
CA ARG A 113 -4.29 -2.86 -24.57
C ARG A 113 -3.92 -1.57 -25.30
N ILE A 114 -2.63 -1.26 -25.26
CA ILE A 114 -2.07 -0.06 -25.87
C ILE A 114 -1.48 -0.42 -27.22
N LYS A 115 -1.87 0.28 -28.26
CA LYS A 115 -1.26 0.21 -29.58
C LYS A 115 -0.30 1.38 -29.75
N SER A 116 0.96 1.04 -29.97
CA SER A 116 2.06 2.00 -30.19
C SER A 116 2.60 1.89 -31.60
N GLU A 117 3.00 3.01 -32.16
CA GLU A 117 3.70 3.09 -33.44
C GLU A 117 4.94 3.97 -33.25
N SER A 118 6.10 3.47 -33.62
CA SER A 118 7.39 4.17 -33.45
C SER A 118 7.61 4.69 -32.01
N GLY A 119 7.26 3.88 -30.99
CA GLY A 119 7.45 4.23 -29.59
C GLY A 119 6.41 5.23 -29.04
N ARG A 120 5.39 5.60 -29.81
CA ARG A 120 4.32 6.52 -29.38
C ARG A 120 2.98 5.83 -29.34
N ILE A 121 2.19 6.09 -28.30
CA ILE A 121 0.83 5.60 -28.20
C ILE A 121 -0.01 6.14 -29.36
N LYS A 122 -0.61 5.25 -30.13
CA LYS A 122 -1.45 5.57 -31.30
C LYS A 122 -2.93 5.50 -30.97
N LYS A 123 -3.35 4.45 -30.28
CA LYS A 123 -4.73 4.22 -29.86
C LYS A 123 -4.76 3.24 -28.68
N TYR A 124 -5.90 3.21 -28.04
CA TYR A 124 -6.24 2.20 -27.03
C TYR A 124 -7.30 1.26 -27.59
N GLU A 125 -7.28 0.02 -27.13
CA GLU A 125 -8.33 -0.93 -27.39
C GLU A 125 -8.80 -1.51 -26.07
N VAL A 126 -10.11 -1.53 -25.88
CA VAL A 126 -10.77 -1.95 -24.64
C VAL A 126 -11.65 -3.16 -24.91
N TRP A 127 -11.46 -4.19 -24.11
CA TRP A 127 -12.29 -5.39 -24.15
C TRP A 127 -13.66 -5.12 -23.56
N ASN A 128 -14.71 -5.31 -24.36
CA ASN A 128 -16.10 -5.07 -23.94
C ASN A 128 -16.82 -6.35 -23.46
N GLY A 129 -16.11 -7.48 -23.36
CA GLY A 129 -16.66 -8.81 -23.05
C GLY A 129 -16.88 -9.69 -24.28
N LYS A 130 -16.85 -9.09 -25.48
CA LYS A 130 -17.06 -9.80 -26.77
C LYS A 130 -15.98 -9.46 -27.79
N ASP A 131 -15.70 -8.19 -27.96
CA ASP A 131 -14.78 -7.67 -28.97
C ASP A 131 -13.89 -6.56 -28.38
N TRP A 132 -12.78 -6.26 -29.06
CA TRP A 132 -11.90 -5.12 -28.77
C TRP A 132 -12.43 -3.86 -29.42
N LYS A 133 -12.90 -2.90 -28.61
CA LYS A 133 -13.36 -1.58 -29.06
C LYS A 133 -12.18 -0.62 -29.09
N THR A 134 -11.91 -0.02 -30.24
CA THR A 134 -10.89 1.04 -30.36
C THR A 134 -11.36 2.34 -29.74
N ILE A 135 -10.50 2.94 -28.88
CA ILE A 135 -10.69 4.26 -28.29
C ILE A 135 -9.54 5.17 -28.73
N ALA A 136 -9.86 6.32 -29.28
CA ALA A 136 -8.87 7.31 -29.67
C ALA A 136 -8.19 7.92 -28.44
N ILE A 137 -6.92 8.32 -28.55
CA ILE A 137 -6.12 8.92 -27.46
C ILE A 137 -6.89 10.04 -26.75
N ARG A 138 -7.51 10.95 -27.50
CA ARG A 138 -8.27 12.07 -26.95
C ARG A 138 -9.48 11.68 -26.08
N ASN A 139 -9.95 10.44 -26.16
CA ASN A 139 -11.09 9.89 -25.42
C ASN A 139 -10.68 8.91 -24.34
N MET A 140 -9.38 8.76 -24.09
CA MET A 140 -8.84 7.97 -23.00
C MET A 140 -8.10 8.89 -22.03
N TYR A 141 -8.50 8.88 -20.78
CA TYR A 141 -7.72 9.44 -19.68
C TYR A 141 -6.79 8.35 -19.18
N HIS A 142 -5.50 8.55 -19.34
CA HIS A 142 -4.47 7.57 -18.99
C HIS A 142 -3.37 8.24 -18.19
N THR A 143 -3.10 7.72 -17.01
CA THR A 143 -1.96 8.13 -16.19
C THR A 143 -1.12 6.91 -15.82
N SER A 144 0.18 7.13 -15.68
CA SER A 144 1.17 6.08 -15.44
C SER A 144 2.01 6.43 -14.21
N ASN A 145 2.23 5.44 -13.35
CA ASN A 145 3.09 5.58 -12.18
C ASN A 145 4.56 5.41 -12.58
N LYS A 146 5.39 6.40 -12.24
CA LYS A 146 6.87 6.34 -12.32
C LYS A 146 7.37 5.66 -13.61
N ARG A 147 6.90 6.16 -14.75
CA ARG A 147 7.39 5.71 -16.06
C ARG A 147 8.86 6.07 -16.23
N VAL A 148 9.71 5.11 -16.55
CA VAL A 148 11.16 5.28 -16.67
C VAL A 148 11.57 5.10 -18.12
N GLY A 149 12.42 6.00 -18.63
CA GLY A 149 12.94 5.93 -20.00
C GLY A 149 11.83 6.05 -21.05
N ASP A 150 11.83 5.17 -22.02
CA ASP A 150 10.89 5.12 -23.15
C ASP A 150 9.75 4.10 -22.94
N GLN A 151 9.56 3.62 -21.71
CA GLN A 151 8.52 2.65 -21.39
C GLN A 151 7.13 3.20 -21.74
N ILE A 152 6.29 2.35 -22.32
CA ILE A 152 4.89 2.68 -22.59
C ILE A 152 4.05 2.56 -21.30
N HIS A 153 4.38 1.57 -20.46
CA HIS A 153 3.74 1.34 -19.17
C HIS A 153 4.43 2.06 -18.02
N GLY A 154 3.65 2.42 -17.02
CA GLY A 154 4.16 2.78 -15.71
C GLY A 154 4.66 1.57 -14.93
N THR A 155 5.32 1.81 -13.82
CA THR A 155 5.84 0.76 -12.94
C THR A 155 4.87 0.54 -11.79
N SER A 156 4.38 -0.71 -11.64
CA SER A 156 3.61 -1.12 -10.47
C SER A 156 4.49 -1.08 -9.21
N GLN A 157 3.98 -0.48 -8.13
CA GLN A 157 4.66 -0.55 -6.83
C GLN A 157 4.68 -1.98 -6.28
N ILE A 158 3.69 -2.81 -6.62
CA ILE A 158 3.63 -4.21 -6.21
C ILE A 158 4.79 -5.01 -6.78
N THR A 159 5.16 -4.75 -8.03
CA THR A 159 6.28 -5.47 -8.67
C THR A 159 7.58 -5.36 -7.85
N ALA A 160 7.84 -4.21 -7.22
CA ALA A 160 9.05 -3.97 -6.44
C ALA A 160 9.03 -4.68 -5.08
N ILE A 161 7.84 -4.97 -4.52
CA ILE A 161 7.68 -5.49 -3.15
C ILE A 161 7.10 -6.90 -3.08
N ARG A 162 6.77 -7.51 -4.22
CA ARG A 162 6.17 -8.85 -4.29
C ARG A 162 6.95 -9.87 -3.48
N ASP A 163 8.24 -9.97 -3.71
CA ASP A 163 9.12 -10.90 -2.97
C ASP A 163 9.12 -10.63 -1.45
N SER A 164 8.98 -9.36 -1.04
CA SER A 164 8.89 -9.01 0.38
C SER A 164 7.56 -9.40 1.00
N ILE A 165 6.47 -9.29 0.24
CA ILE A 165 5.14 -9.73 0.68
C ILE A 165 5.11 -11.23 0.83
N ASP A 166 5.52 -11.97 -0.21
CA ASP A 166 5.53 -13.43 -0.21
C ASP A 166 6.43 -13.99 0.91
N ALA A 167 7.64 -13.44 1.02
CA ALA A 167 8.59 -13.80 2.08
C ALA A 167 8.08 -13.52 3.50
N ARG A 168 7.12 -12.60 3.71
CA ARG A 168 6.49 -12.34 5.00
C ARG A 168 5.37 -13.34 5.30
N GLN A 169 4.60 -13.74 4.31
CA GLN A 169 3.43 -14.60 4.48
C GLN A 169 3.80 -16.02 4.96
N GLU A 170 4.93 -16.57 4.51
CA GLU A 170 5.40 -17.89 4.95
C GLU A 170 5.65 -17.96 6.46
N PRO A 171 6.50 -17.10 7.07
CA PRO A 171 6.73 -17.12 8.52
C PRO A 171 5.48 -16.78 9.35
N GLU A 172 4.56 -15.97 8.83
CA GLU A 172 3.27 -15.71 9.50
C GLU A 172 2.42 -16.99 9.55
N ALA A 173 2.41 -17.78 8.49
CA ALA A 173 1.72 -19.07 8.47
C ALA A 173 2.39 -20.08 9.41
N ASP A 174 3.72 -20.12 9.43
CA ASP A 174 4.51 -20.95 10.34
C ASP A 174 4.26 -20.58 11.81
N GLU A 175 4.21 -19.28 12.11
CA GLU A 175 3.91 -18.80 13.47
C GLU A 175 2.52 -19.23 13.94
N ARG A 176 1.51 -19.21 13.08
CA ARG A 176 0.18 -19.76 13.38
C ARG A 176 0.27 -21.25 13.70
N THR A 177 1.03 -22.01 12.90
CA THR A 177 1.22 -23.45 13.10
C THR A 177 1.94 -23.73 14.41
N ILE A 178 2.97 -22.95 14.74
CA ILE A 178 3.71 -23.07 16.00
C ILE A 178 2.83 -22.74 17.18
N LYS A 179 2.05 -21.64 17.14
CA LYS A 179 1.08 -21.30 18.20
C LYS A 179 0.00 -22.36 18.38
N HIS A 180 -0.37 -23.08 17.32
CA HIS A 180 -1.25 -24.26 17.45
C HIS A 180 -0.54 -25.44 18.12
N ARG A 181 0.77 -25.66 17.85
CA ARG A 181 1.59 -26.69 18.51
C ARG A 181 1.88 -26.35 19.96
N ASP A 182 2.05 -25.08 20.30
CA ASP A 182 2.29 -24.63 21.68
C ASP A 182 1.11 -24.93 22.62
N LYS A 183 -0.07 -25.22 22.07
CA LYS A 183 -1.20 -25.78 22.81
C LYS A 183 -0.99 -27.25 23.16
N ALA A 184 -0.10 -27.96 22.47
CA ALA A 184 0.26 -29.33 22.82
C ALA A 184 1.31 -29.30 23.94
N LEU A 185 1.09 -30.10 24.99
CA LEU A 185 1.94 -30.16 26.21
C LEU A 185 3.40 -30.58 25.92
N GLY A 186 3.70 -31.15 24.74
CA GLY A 186 5.01 -31.66 24.39
C GLY A 186 4.98 -33.09 23.85
N ILE A 187 6.11 -33.78 23.95
CA ILE A 187 6.24 -35.18 23.58
C ILE A 187 5.92 -36.04 24.80
N VAL A 188 5.01 -36.98 24.65
CA VAL A 188 4.63 -37.90 25.70
C VAL A 188 5.35 -39.22 25.51
N TYR A 189 6.19 -39.60 26.47
CA TYR A 189 6.87 -40.90 26.53
C TYR A 189 6.14 -41.82 27.50
N TYR A 190 5.60 -42.90 26.99
CA TYR A 190 4.94 -43.91 27.84
C TYR A 190 5.97 -44.89 28.40
N LYS A 191 5.96 -45.03 29.72
CA LYS A 191 6.83 -45.99 30.43
C LYS A 191 6.22 -47.37 30.51
N THR A 192 5.05 -47.60 29.93
CA THR A 192 4.31 -48.86 29.96
C THR A 192 3.88 -49.27 28.56
N ASN A 193 3.83 -50.60 28.32
CA ASN A 193 3.30 -51.15 27.07
C ASN A 193 1.81 -51.59 27.22
N ASN A 194 1.17 -51.31 28.35
CA ASN A 194 -0.22 -51.65 28.56
C ASN A 194 -1.13 -50.68 27.80
N ALA A 195 -1.82 -51.20 26.78
CA ALA A 195 -2.67 -50.42 25.90
C ALA A 195 -3.79 -49.66 26.66
N GLY A 196 -4.36 -50.27 27.73
CA GLY A 196 -5.39 -49.62 28.53
C GLY A 196 -4.86 -48.41 29.32
N LYS A 197 -3.67 -48.50 29.90
CA LYS A 197 -3.03 -47.41 30.63
C LYS A 197 -2.62 -46.27 29.63
N ILE A 198 -2.15 -46.62 28.45
CA ILE A 198 -1.80 -45.63 27.39
C ILE A 198 -3.06 -44.90 26.92
N SER A 199 -4.14 -45.62 26.66
CA SER A 199 -5.40 -45.01 26.22
C SER A 199 -5.96 -44.04 27.26
N TYR A 200 -5.97 -44.47 28.53
CA TYR A 200 -6.41 -43.61 29.64
C TYR A 200 -5.54 -42.35 29.77
N ALA A 201 -4.23 -42.49 29.75
CA ALA A 201 -3.32 -41.36 29.82
C ALA A 201 -3.51 -40.37 28.64
N ASN A 202 -3.70 -40.91 27.42
CA ASN A 202 -4.00 -40.07 26.23
C ASN A 202 -5.31 -39.27 26.41
N GLU A 203 -6.35 -39.92 26.89
CA GLU A 203 -7.65 -39.26 27.14
C GLU A 203 -7.53 -38.14 28.17
N GLN A 204 -6.82 -38.39 29.29
CA GLN A 204 -6.58 -37.35 30.32
C GLN A 204 -5.76 -36.18 29.76
N ILE A 205 -4.72 -36.45 29.01
CA ILE A 205 -3.87 -35.42 28.35
C ILE A 205 -4.70 -34.61 27.35
N GLN A 206 -5.49 -35.27 26.51
CA GLN A 206 -6.32 -34.56 25.50
C GLN A 206 -7.39 -33.69 26.15
N ASN A 207 -8.03 -34.18 27.24
CA ASN A 207 -9.02 -33.42 28.00
C ASN A 207 -8.40 -32.21 28.69
N ALA A 208 -7.23 -32.39 29.32
CA ALA A 208 -6.50 -31.29 29.96
C ALA A 208 -6.07 -30.23 28.95
N VAL A 209 -5.54 -30.62 27.78
CA VAL A 209 -5.19 -29.66 26.66
C VAL A 209 -6.41 -28.92 26.17
N LYS A 210 -7.55 -29.61 26.01
CA LYS A 210 -8.81 -29.03 25.56
C LYS A 210 -9.38 -28.00 26.53
N ASN A 211 -9.28 -28.30 27.81
CA ASN A 211 -9.88 -27.49 28.90
C ASN A 211 -8.89 -26.47 29.49
N GLY A 212 -7.60 -26.54 29.13
CA GLY A 212 -6.55 -25.70 29.72
C GLY A 212 -6.22 -26.06 31.17
N GLU A 213 -6.44 -27.34 31.56
CA GLU A 213 -6.24 -27.85 32.91
C GLU A 213 -4.88 -28.56 33.03
N MET A 214 -4.40 -28.72 34.28
CA MET A 214 -3.23 -29.54 34.56
C MET A 214 -3.59 -31.04 34.51
N VAL A 215 -2.72 -31.84 33.90
CA VAL A 215 -2.85 -33.30 33.90
C VAL A 215 -2.01 -33.91 34.98
N GLY A 216 -2.62 -34.72 35.83
CA GLY A 216 -1.96 -35.57 36.82
C GLY A 216 -1.88 -37.01 36.31
N LEU A 217 -0.69 -37.51 36.08
CA LEU A 217 -0.47 -38.92 35.71
C LEU A 217 0.46 -39.59 36.70
N PRO A 218 0.27 -40.90 37.00
CA PRO A 218 1.21 -41.65 37.81
C PRO A 218 2.60 -41.66 37.17
N GLU A 219 3.66 -41.54 37.95
CA GLU A 219 5.04 -41.41 37.49
C GLU A 219 5.52 -42.59 36.61
N ASP A 220 4.95 -43.77 36.83
CA ASP A 220 5.21 -45.00 36.07
C ASP A 220 4.43 -45.12 34.75
N THR A 221 3.57 -44.16 34.43
CA THR A 221 2.67 -44.23 33.27
C THR A 221 3.21 -43.46 32.10
N ALA A 222 3.55 -42.18 32.28
CA ALA A 222 4.01 -41.32 31.22
C ALA A 222 4.94 -40.20 31.71
N LYS A 223 5.86 -39.75 30.86
CA LYS A 223 6.68 -38.57 31.02
C LYS A 223 6.35 -37.60 29.91
N ILE A 224 6.03 -36.37 30.24
CA ILE A 224 5.82 -35.31 29.26
C ILE A 224 7.08 -34.46 29.21
N GLU A 225 7.68 -34.35 28.02
CA GLU A 225 8.78 -33.44 27.78
C GLU A 225 8.23 -32.27 26.92
N PRO A 226 8.27 -31.02 27.43
CA PRO A 226 7.80 -29.90 26.67
C PRO A 226 8.64 -29.74 25.39
N TYR A 227 8.02 -29.30 24.31
CA TYR A 227 8.77 -28.96 23.10
C TYR A 227 9.83 -27.89 23.41
N PRO A 228 11.06 -28.04 22.89
CA PRO A 228 12.04 -26.98 23.04
C PRO A 228 11.49 -25.70 22.41
N SER A 229 11.35 -24.68 23.24
CA SER A 229 10.92 -23.35 22.80
C SER A 229 11.95 -22.83 21.81
N ARG A 230 11.58 -22.71 20.54
CA ARG A 230 12.37 -21.93 19.58
C ARG A 230 12.04 -20.46 19.81
N SER A 231 13.08 -19.60 19.91
CA SER A 231 12.86 -18.18 20.11
C SER A 231 12.01 -17.61 18.94
N SER A 232 10.87 -17.03 19.28
CA SER A 232 10.00 -16.36 18.29
C SER A 232 10.57 -14.99 17.91
N GLU A 233 11.54 -14.51 18.66
CA GLU A 233 12.07 -13.15 18.54
C GLU A 233 12.74 -12.89 17.19
N ASP A 234 13.61 -13.80 16.73
CA ASP A 234 14.27 -13.65 15.43
C ASP A 234 13.27 -13.63 14.27
N ARG A 235 12.20 -14.45 14.36
CA ARG A 235 11.15 -14.47 13.35
C ARG A 235 10.32 -13.20 13.36
N GLN A 236 9.97 -12.70 14.54
CA GLN A 236 9.22 -11.44 14.68
C GLN A 236 10.03 -10.26 14.13
N ASN A 237 11.32 -10.18 14.46
CA ASN A 237 12.22 -9.16 13.92
C ASN A 237 12.29 -9.23 12.40
N TRP A 238 12.34 -10.45 11.85
CA TRP A 238 12.36 -10.65 10.41
C TRP A 238 11.05 -10.24 9.73
N ILE A 239 9.89 -10.63 10.26
CA ILE A 239 8.56 -10.20 9.78
C ILE A 239 8.47 -8.68 9.82
N GLN A 240 8.83 -8.06 10.94
CA GLN A 240 8.83 -6.60 11.10
C GLN A 240 9.76 -5.90 10.09
N SER A 241 10.92 -6.48 9.80
CA SER A 241 11.82 -5.98 8.76
C SER A 241 11.15 -5.99 7.38
N ARG A 242 10.44 -7.07 7.02
CA ARG A 242 9.71 -7.17 5.75
C ARG A 242 8.53 -6.19 5.67
N GLU A 243 7.79 -6.02 6.75
CA GLU A 243 6.77 -4.99 6.85
C GLU A 243 7.34 -3.60 6.59
N ASN A 244 8.43 -3.24 7.25
CA ASN A 244 9.09 -1.96 7.08
C ASN A 244 9.57 -1.74 5.63
N HIS A 245 10.08 -2.78 4.97
CA HIS A 245 10.44 -2.72 3.54
C HIS A 245 9.20 -2.46 2.68
N THR A 246 8.08 -3.10 2.97
CA THR A 246 6.82 -2.90 2.23
C THR A 246 6.33 -1.46 2.39
N TYR A 247 6.27 -0.92 3.61
CA TYR A 247 5.89 0.46 3.86
C TYR A 247 6.80 1.48 3.17
N ALA A 248 8.11 1.27 3.28
CA ALA A 248 9.10 2.15 2.67
C ALA A 248 8.98 2.20 1.14
N SER A 249 8.74 1.06 0.51
CA SER A 249 8.59 0.97 -0.95
C SER A 249 7.29 1.58 -1.46
N LEU A 250 6.23 1.54 -0.65
CA LEU A 250 4.97 2.21 -0.95
C LEU A 250 5.01 3.72 -0.67
N GLY A 251 6.10 4.23 -0.09
CA GLY A 251 6.26 5.64 0.26
C GLY A 251 5.33 6.09 1.40
N VAL A 252 4.80 5.14 2.18
CA VAL A 252 3.89 5.40 3.29
C VAL A 252 4.58 4.99 4.59
N PRO A 253 4.86 5.93 5.50
CA PRO A 253 5.45 5.60 6.79
C PRO A 253 4.51 4.72 7.63
N ARG A 254 5.07 3.71 8.31
CA ARG A 254 4.31 2.76 9.13
C ARG A 254 3.41 3.45 10.17
N ASN A 255 3.91 4.49 10.82
CA ASN A 255 3.19 5.26 11.83
C ASN A 255 1.95 6.02 11.30
N MET A 256 1.80 6.16 9.99
CA MET A 256 0.60 6.74 9.38
C MET A 256 -0.55 5.73 9.25
N ILE A 257 -0.25 4.45 9.37
CA ILE A 257 -1.22 3.35 9.22
C ILE A 257 -1.43 2.63 10.55
N THR A 258 -0.34 2.46 11.33
CA THR A 258 -0.40 1.80 12.64
C THR A 258 -0.18 2.84 13.74
N ALA A 259 -0.95 2.74 14.81
CA ALA A 259 -0.79 3.58 16.01
C ALA A 259 0.42 3.17 16.88
N ASP A 260 1.38 2.43 16.33
CA ASP A 260 2.56 1.97 17.07
C ASP A 260 3.40 3.15 17.52
N GLY A 261 3.65 3.21 18.83
CA GLY A 261 4.27 4.31 19.55
C GLY A 261 5.64 4.73 19.03
N THR A 262 5.59 5.58 18.02
CA THR A 262 6.77 6.35 17.60
C THR A 262 6.96 7.53 18.55
N SER A 263 8.22 7.93 18.75
CA SER A 263 8.49 9.21 19.41
C SER A 263 7.76 10.33 18.66
N GLU A 264 7.34 11.38 19.34
CA GLU A 264 6.68 12.56 18.74
C GLU A 264 7.41 13.06 17.49
N VAL A 265 8.74 13.13 17.55
CA VAL A 265 9.60 13.54 16.42
C VAL A 265 9.52 12.54 15.26
N GLY A 266 9.50 11.25 15.53
CA GLY A 266 9.33 10.20 14.50
C GLY A 266 7.97 10.27 13.84
N GLY A 267 6.93 10.60 14.59
CA GLY A 267 5.57 10.83 14.08
C GLY A 267 5.50 12.00 13.11
N ILE A 268 6.07 13.14 13.48
CA ILE A 268 6.11 14.35 12.65
C ILE A 268 6.88 14.10 11.36
N ASN A 269 8.08 13.50 11.43
CA ASN A 269 8.89 13.21 10.26
C ASN A 269 8.18 12.24 9.30
N GLY A 270 7.53 11.20 9.81
CA GLY A 270 6.73 10.29 9.01
C GLY A 270 5.59 11.01 8.31
N HIS A 271 4.88 11.90 9.00
CA HIS A 271 3.82 12.70 8.41
C HIS A 271 4.33 13.61 7.29
N LEU A 272 5.47 14.27 7.47
CA LEU A 272 6.08 15.12 6.44
C LEU A 272 6.43 14.33 5.17
N VAL A 273 7.01 13.14 5.31
CA VAL A 273 7.30 12.26 4.15
C VAL A 273 6.02 11.91 3.42
N PHE A 274 4.98 11.52 4.16
CA PHE A 274 3.69 11.16 3.60
C PHE A 274 3.00 12.36 2.90
N GLU A 275 3.08 13.53 3.50
CA GLU A 275 2.57 14.79 2.95
C GLU A 275 3.27 15.15 1.62
N VAL A 276 4.59 15.00 1.56
CA VAL A 276 5.36 15.24 0.32
C VAL A 276 4.97 14.23 -0.75
N THR A 277 4.90 12.94 -0.42
CA THR A 277 4.55 11.88 -1.38
C THR A 277 3.14 12.06 -1.93
N GLY A 278 2.14 12.20 -1.07
CA GLY A 278 0.75 12.40 -1.50
C GLY A 278 0.54 13.74 -2.21
N GLY A 279 1.28 14.76 -1.81
CA GLY A 279 1.27 16.07 -2.49
C GLY A 279 1.85 16.01 -3.89
N ALA A 280 2.87 15.18 -4.14
CA ALA A 280 3.42 14.94 -5.46
C ALA A 280 2.40 14.20 -6.35
N GLU A 281 1.79 13.12 -5.86
CA GLU A 281 0.76 12.38 -6.60
C GLU A 281 -0.42 13.26 -6.98
N ALA A 282 -0.92 14.10 -6.06
CA ALA A 282 -1.97 15.06 -6.37
C ALA A 282 -1.56 16.09 -7.43
N SER A 283 -0.32 16.60 -7.39
CA SER A 283 0.19 17.55 -8.37
C SER A 283 0.35 16.94 -9.76
N ASP A 284 0.82 15.71 -9.84
CA ASP A 284 0.98 14.98 -11.10
C ASP A 284 -0.38 14.70 -11.74
N GLU A 285 -1.39 14.40 -10.92
CA GLU A 285 -2.76 14.20 -11.40
C GLU A 285 -3.39 15.52 -11.87
N GLU A 286 -3.18 16.63 -11.15
CA GLU A 286 -3.60 17.98 -11.59
C GLU A 286 -3.00 18.34 -12.97
N ALA A 287 -1.71 18.04 -13.18
CA ALA A 287 -1.02 18.24 -14.44
C ALA A 287 -1.58 17.33 -15.56
N SER A 288 -1.87 16.10 -15.25
CA SER A 288 -2.47 15.12 -16.17
C SER A 288 -3.88 15.53 -16.60
N ILE A 289 -4.69 16.02 -15.68
CA ILE A 289 -6.03 16.57 -15.95
C ILE A 289 -5.93 17.79 -16.87
N TRP A 290 -4.99 18.68 -16.60
CA TRP A 290 -4.76 19.80 -17.48
C TRP A 290 -4.36 19.38 -18.90
N ASN A 291 -3.41 18.45 -19.01
CA ASN A 291 -2.88 18.02 -20.31
C ASN A 291 -3.91 17.24 -21.14
N GLN A 292 -4.73 16.38 -20.54
CA GLN A 292 -5.62 15.47 -21.25
C GLN A 292 -7.07 15.98 -21.35
N LEU A 293 -7.54 16.71 -20.34
CA LEU A 293 -8.91 17.23 -20.27
C LEU A 293 -8.99 18.73 -20.58
N ALA A 294 -7.88 19.46 -20.59
CA ALA A 294 -7.81 20.91 -20.69
C ALA A 294 -8.65 21.62 -19.61
N ARG A 295 -8.66 21.09 -18.39
CA ARG A 295 -9.36 21.64 -17.24
C ARG A 295 -8.37 21.90 -16.12
N ARG A 296 -8.37 23.13 -15.59
CA ARG A 296 -7.56 23.49 -14.42
C ARG A 296 -8.34 23.19 -13.15
N ILE A 297 -7.78 22.29 -12.34
CA ILE A 297 -8.28 21.98 -10.99
C ILE A 297 -7.12 22.01 -10.01
N LYS A 298 -7.46 22.04 -8.74
CA LYS A 298 -6.55 21.87 -7.63
C LYS A 298 -7.20 20.98 -6.58
N PHE A 299 -6.53 19.93 -6.18
CA PHE A 299 -6.98 19.11 -5.06
C PHE A 299 -6.65 19.81 -3.73
N ASN A 300 -7.63 19.81 -2.83
CA ASN A 300 -7.40 20.32 -1.48
C ASN A 300 -6.53 19.36 -0.71
N ARG A 301 -5.60 19.90 0.05
CA ARG A 301 -4.68 19.11 0.88
C ARG A 301 -5.00 19.32 2.35
N PRO A 302 -4.83 18.29 3.21
CA PRO A 302 -4.91 18.49 4.64
C PRO A 302 -3.91 19.56 5.10
N PRO A 303 -4.17 20.26 6.23
CA PRO A 303 -3.20 21.18 6.80
C PRO A 303 -1.88 20.48 7.11
N SER A 304 -0.76 21.14 6.77
CA SER A 304 0.57 20.60 7.09
C SER A 304 0.80 20.60 8.61
N LEU A 305 1.39 19.52 9.12
CA LEU A 305 1.89 19.45 10.49
C LEU A 305 3.36 19.91 10.59
N ALA A 306 3.94 20.42 9.51
CA ALA A 306 5.30 20.99 9.55
C ALA A 306 5.35 22.10 10.61
N PRO A 307 6.34 22.07 11.54
CA PRO A 307 6.51 23.17 12.46
C PRO A 307 6.76 24.45 11.67
N ASN A 308 5.93 25.46 11.87
CA ASN A 308 6.16 26.75 11.26
C ASN A 308 7.53 27.24 11.66
N SER A 309 8.37 27.61 10.70
CA SER A 309 9.70 28.16 10.96
C SER A 309 9.67 29.43 11.85
N GLN A 310 8.53 30.11 11.90
CA GLN A 310 8.27 31.23 12.80
C GLN A 310 8.09 30.81 14.26
N ASP A 311 7.37 29.72 14.54
CA ASP A 311 7.20 29.23 15.93
C ASP A 311 8.52 28.72 16.54
N ASN A 312 9.44 28.21 15.70
CA ASN A 312 10.78 27.80 16.16
C ASN A 312 11.70 29.00 16.42
N ALA A 313 11.52 30.10 15.72
CA ALA A 313 12.27 31.33 16.01
C ALA A 313 11.84 31.95 17.35
N GLU A 314 10.56 31.96 17.69
CA GLU A 314 10.04 32.46 18.96
C GLU A 314 10.41 31.55 20.15
N LYS A 315 10.41 30.22 19.97
CA LYS A 315 10.85 29.29 21.03
C LYS A 315 12.35 29.35 21.30
N ASN A 316 13.19 29.59 20.30
CA ASN A 316 14.62 29.75 20.47
C ASN A 316 15.05 31.12 21.06
N THR A 317 14.24 32.17 20.90
CA THR A 317 14.52 33.46 21.54
C THR A 317 14.19 33.47 23.03
N GLY A 318 13.42 32.50 23.54
CA GLY A 318 13.06 32.35 24.93
C GLY A 318 14.06 31.59 25.83
N GLN A 319 15.09 30.96 25.26
CA GLN A 319 16.02 30.09 26.03
C GLN A 319 17.45 30.58 26.13
N THR A 320 17.80 31.80 25.75
CA THR A 320 19.15 32.30 25.88
C THR A 320 19.19 33.58 26.68
N GLN A 321 18.78 33.52 27.96
CA GLN A 321 19.30 34.42 28.99
C GLN A 321 19.97 33.60 30.08
N ILE A 322 21.20 33.13 29.80
CA ILE A 322 22.15 32.81 30.84
C ILE A 322 22.62 34.16 31.35
N GLN A 323 22.07 34.59 32.49
CA GLN A 323 22.65 35.73 33.21
C GLN A 323 24.08 35.37 33.62
N PRO A 324 25.08 36.26 33.39
CA PRO A 324 26.41 36.05 33.92
C PRO A 324 26.30 36.13 35.45
N GLN A 325 26.75 35.10 36.14
CA GLN A 325 26.94 35.11 37.59
C GLN A 325 28.00 36.13 37.90
N GLU A 326 27.62 37.22 38.59
CA GLU A 326 28.57 38.19 39.14
C GLU A 326 29.51 37.48 40.10
N ALA A 327 30.82 37.57 39.81
CA ALA A 327 31.87 37.10 40.69
C ALA A 327 31.92 37.97 41.93
N THR A 328 31.61 37.43 43.09
CA THR A 328 31.79 38.05 44.39
C THR A 328 33.28 38.27 44.60
N PRO A 329 33.74 39.50 44.92
CA PRO A 329 35.13 39.71 45.22
C PRO A 329 35.50 39.11 46.59
N SER A 330 36.55 38.29 46.60
CA SER A 330 37.14 37.75 47.81
C SER A 330 37.79 38.88 48.61
N VAL A 331 37.27 39.21 49.80
CA VAL A 331 37.93 40.08 50.77
C VAL A 331 38.96 39.25 51.51
N ASN A 332 40.24 39.56 51.27
CA ASN A 332 41.34 39.14 52.11
C ASN A 332 41.28 39.85 53.47
N ARG A 333 41.31 39.04 54.53
CA ARG A 333 41.93 39.37 55.83
C ARG A 333 42.65 38.14 56.37
#